data_9045f64cdc071004ceba17e5298c5f92
#
_entry.id   9045f64cdc071004ceba17e5298c5f92
#
_cell.length_a   1.000
_cell.length_b   1.000
_cell.length_c   1.000
_cell.angle_alpha   90.00
_cell.angle_beta   90.00
_cell.angle_gamma   90.00
#
_symmetry.space_group_name_H-M   'P 1'
#
loop_
_entity.id
_entity.type
_entity.pdbx_description
1 polymer ?
#
loop_
_entity_poly.entity_id
_entity_poly.type
_entity_poly.pdbx_seq_one_letter_code
_entity_poly.pdbx_strand_id
1 'polypeptide(L)'
;LPLRCAHVQARIATGDTAALAPEALALWLNPASLPRECDAAIAWLRTQGLLTDARVWERIELAARARQAGMVRHLAAYLSAGERADALRWAALLANPSQELGKATSLPDQPRTREGVAIAYAALARRDLARATALWPALSGHFRFDEAQRGEMLAAVALWKAADYAPDAARCNLK
;
A
#
# COMPACT_ATOMS: atom_id res chain seq x y z
N LEU A 1 -5.07 9.37 17.64
CA LEU A 1 -4.15 9.99 16.69
C LEU A 1 -4.15 11.53 16.80
N PRO A 2 -5.30 12.26 16.81
CA PRO A 2 -5.31 13.74 16.88
C PRO A 2 -4.53 14.31 18.08
N LEU A 3 -4.69 13.77 19.29
CA LEU A 3 -3.96 14.22 20.49
C LEU A 3 -2.44 14.08 20.34
N ARG A 4 -1.96 13.00 19.73
CA ARG A 4 -0.52 12.83 19.47
C ARG A 4 0.00 13.86 18.47
N CYS A 5 -0.79 14.15 17.42
CA CYS A 5 -0.43 15.19 16.45
C CYS A 5 -0.43 16.58 17.09
N ALA A 6 -1.42 16.90 17.94
CA ALA A 6 -1.46 18.16 18.69
C ALA A 6 -0.28 18.29 19.64
N HIS A 7 0.14 17.21 20.30
CA HIS A 7 1.35 17.20 21.14
C HIS A 7 2.61 17.53 20.32
N VAL A 8 2.81 16.85 19.18
CA VAL A 8 3.96 17.13 18.30
C VAL A 8 3.89 18.58 17.78
N GLN A 9 2.72 19.06 17.41
CA GLN A 9 2.52 20.46 16.99
C GLN A 9 2.91 21.45 18.07
N ALA A 10 2.51 21.22 19.34
CA ALA A 10 2.86 22.09 20.47
C ALA A 10 4.39 22.11 20.70
N ARG A 11 5.06 20.97 20.63
CA ARG A 11 6.51 20.87 20.77
C ARG A 11 7.24 21.63 19.63
N ILE A 12 6.75 21.52 18.39
CA ILE A 12 7.30 22.29 17.27
C ILE A 12 7.15 23.80 17.53
N ALA A 13 5.96 24.24 17.99
CA ALA A 13 5.67 25.66 18.23
C ALA A 13 6.52 26.25 19.36
N THR A 14 6.91 25.47 20.36
CA THR A 14 7.77 25.90 21.48
C THR A 14 9.26 25.72 21.19
N GLY A 15 9.64 25.17 20.03
CA GLY A 15 11.05 24.89 19.70
C GLY A 15 11.63 23.66 20.40
N ASP A 16 10.83 22.91 21.13
CA ASP A 16 11.25 21.64 21.78
C ASP A 16 11.25 20.52 20.75
N THR A 17 12.24 20.54 19.86
CA THR A 17 12.38 19.56 18.77
C THR A 17 13.41 18.46 19.06
N ALA A 18 14.03 18.46 20.26
CA ALA A 18 14.94 17.40 20.66
C ALA A 18 14.23 16.06 20.66
N ALA A 19 14.82 15.07 19.97
CA ALA A 19 14.25 13.72 19.81
C ALA A 19 12.81 13.65 19.24
N LEU A 20 12.33 14.69 18.57
CA LEU A 20 10.97 14.73 18.00
C LEU A 20 10.82 13.87 16.71
N ALA A 21 11.92 13.67 15.97
CA ALA A 21 11.89 12.98 14.68
C ALA A 21 11.29 11.57 14.74
N PRO A 22 11.64 10.67 15.69
CA PRO A 22 11.04 9.36 15.79
C PRO A 22 9.52 9.41 16.03
N GLU A 23 9.06 10.34 16.86
CA GLU A 23 7.65 10.50 17.18
C GLU A 23 6.87 11.01 15.97
N ALA A 24 7.37 12.02 15.27
CA ALA A 24 6.75 12.57 14.07
C ALA A 24 6.74 11.54 12.91
N LEU A 25 7.82 10.75 12.73
CA LEU A 25 7.86 9.65 11.75
C LEU A 25 6.87 8.54 12.09
N ALA A 26 6.68 8.21 13.37
CA ALA A 26 5.66 7.23 13.78
C ALA A 26 4.22 7.71 13.48
N LEU A 27 3.97 9.02 13.46
CA LEU A 27 2.70 9.57 12.99
C LEU A 27 2.57 9.49 11.47
N TRP A 28 3.67 9.74 10.75
CA TRP A 28 3.71 9.63 9.30
C TRP A 28 3.37 8.24 8.79
N LEU A 29 3.88 7.18 9.43
CA LEU A 29 3.68 5.78 9.03
C LEU A 29 2.25 5.29 9.33
N ASN A 30 1.27 5.89 8.68
CA ASN A 30 -0.14 5.54 8.76
C ASN A 30 -0.70 5.25 7.37
N PRO A 31 -1.41 4.12 7.15
CA PRO A 31 -1.95 3.78 5.83
C PRO A 31 -3.09 4.69 5.39
N ALA A 32 -3.80 5.32 6.32
CA ALA A 32 -4.94 6.19 6.05
C ALA A 32 -4.54 7.67 6.02
N SER A 33 -5.50 8.50 5.62
CA SER A 33 -5.38 9.96 5.72
C SER A 33 -5.16 10.38 7.17
N LEU A 34 -4.22 11.30 7.36
CA LEU A 34 -3.98 11.89 8.67
C LEU A 34 -4.94 13.07 8.90
N PRO A 35 -5.39 13.28 10.13
CA PRO A 35 -6.17 14.46 10.48
C PRO A 35 -5.32 15.72 10.35
N ARG A 36 -5.96 16.87 10.14
CA ARG A 36 -5.31 18.18 9.92
C ARG A 36 -4.36 18.59 11.05
N GLU A 37 -4.60 18.12 12.25
CA GLU A 37 -3.74 18.35 13.41
C GLU A 37 -2.33 17.79 13.20
N CYS A 38 -2.14 16.87 12.26
CA CYS A 38 -0.85 16.32 11.89
C CYS A 38 -0.10 17.14 10.83
N ASP A 39 -0.73 18.13 10.20
CA ASP A 39 -0.13 18.90 9.09
C ASP A 39 1.16 19.60 9.52
N ALA A 40 1.20 20.15 10.74
CA ALA A 40 2.40 20.76 11.28
C ALA A 40 3.57 19.77 11.43
N ALA A 41 3.29 18.54 11.89
CA ALA A 41 4.29 17.48 12.00
C ALA A 41 4.84 17.08 10.62
N ILE A 42 3.95 16.94 9.61
CA ILE A 42 4.35 16.60 8.24
C ILE A 42 5.18 17.71 7.60
N ALA A 43 4.76 18.98 7.78
CA ALA A 43 5.50 20.13 7.29
C ALA A 43 6.90 20.19 7.93
N TRP A 44 6.98 19.96 9.24
CA TRP A 44 8.26 19.92 9.95
C TRP A 44 9.17 18.79 9.44
N LEU A 45 8.65 17.56 9.27
CA LEU A 45 9.41 16.45 8.69
C LEU A 45 9.98 16.79 7.31
N ARG A 46 9.20 17.50 6.48
CA ARG A 46 9.65 17.94 5.16
C ARG A 46 10.77 18.97 5.27
N THR A 47 10.64 19.99 6.12
CA THR A 47 11.66 21.03 6.30
C THR A 47 12.96 20.49 6.87
N GLN A 48 12.88 19.41 7.67
CA GLN A 48 14.05 18.70 8.18
C GLN A 48 14.66 17.70 7.18
N GLY A 49 14.09 17.54 5.98
CA GLY A 49 14.55 16.58 4.97
C GLY A 49 14.36 15.11 5.40
N LEU A 50 13.48 14.83 6.36
CA LEU A 50 13.26 13.50 6.92
C LEU A 50 12.29 12.65 6.09
N LEU A 51 11.50 13.25 5.20
CA LEU A 51 10.63 12.56 4.25
C LEU A 51 11.41 12.25 2.95
N THR A 52 12.38 11.36 3.04
CA THR A 52 13.08 10.81 1.88
C THR A 52 12.16 9.92 1.04
N ASP A 53 12.50 9.67 -0.24
CA ASP A 53 11.74 8.76 -1.09
C ASP A 53 11.53 7.39 -0.41
N ALA A 54 12.54 6.86 0.29
CA ALA A 54 12.41 5.61 1.03
C ALA A 54 11.30 5.67 2.10
N ARG A 55 11.24 6.76 2.88
CA ARG A 55 10.19 6.98 3.89
C ARG A 55 8.80 7.17 3.31
N VAL A 56 8.72 7.81 2.15
CA VAL A 56 7.45 7.95 1.42
C VAL A 56 6.98 6.59 0.90
N TRP A 57 7.90 5.77 0.38
CA TRP A 57 7.58 4.42 -0.06
C TRP A 57 7.14 3.49 1.07
N GLU A 58 7.74 3.55 2.25
CA GLU A 58 7.25 2.81 3.43
C GLU A 58 5.75 3.07 3.67
N ARG A 59 5.33 4.34 3.59
CA ARG A 59 3.92 4.69 3.76
C ARG A 59 3.06 4.29 2.56
N ILE A 60 3.57 4.39 1.33
CA ILE A 60 2.89 3.92 0.12
C ILE A 60 2.58 2.43 0.23
N GLU A 61 3.53 1.63 0.67
CA GLU A 61 3.33 0.19 0.87
C GLU A 61 2.25 -0.10 1.91
N LEU A 62 2.25 0.59 3.05
CA LEU A 62 1.19 0.48 4.04
C LEU A 62 -0.18 0.84 3.46
N ALA A 63 -0.28 1.94 2.71
CA ALA A 63 -1.52 2.37 2.07
C ALA A 63 -1.97 1.38 0.98
N ALA A 64 -1.04 0.82 0.21
CA ALA A 64 -1.32 -0.17 -0.82
C ALA A 64 -1.85 -1.48 -0.22
N ARG A 65 -1.22 -2.00 0.83
CA ARG A 65 -1.70 -3.19 1.56
C ARG A 65 -3.06 -2.95 2.22
N ALA A 66 -3.33 -1.72 2.66
CA ALA A 66 -4.66 -1.29 3.12
C ALA A 66 -5.64 -0.98 1.96
N ARG A 67 -5.23 -1.20 0.70
CA ARG A 67 -6.04 -0.98 -0.52
C ARG A 67 -6.51 0.47 -0.70
N GLN A 68 -5.74 1.43 -0.21
CA GLN A 68 -6.02 2.86 -0.26
C GLN A 68 -5.41 3.49 -1.53
N ALA A 69 -5.93 3.13 -2.73
CA ALA A 69 -5.41 3.63 -4.01
C ALA A 69 -5.34 5.16 -4.08
N GLY A 70 -6.33 5.85 -3.52
CA GLY A 70 -6.35 7.32 -3.44
C GLY A 70 -5.21 7.88 -2.58
N MET A 71 -4.88 7.20 -1.47
CA MET A 71 -3.75 7.59 -0.61
C MET A 71 -2.42 7.35 -1.31
N VAL A 72 -2.23 6.21 -2.00
CA VAL A 72 -1.03 5.95 -2.81
C VAL A 72 -0.83 7.05 -3.85
N ARG A 73 -1.90 7.45 -4.56
CA ARG A 73 -1.85 8.57 -5.52
C ARG A 73 -1.49 9.91 -4.86
N HIS A 74 -2.04 10.18 -3.69
CA HIS A 74 -1.71 11.39 -2.93
C HIS A 74 -0.23 11.41 -2.52
N LEU A 75 0.28 10.29 -1.99
CA LEU A 75 1.66 10.16 -1.55
C LEU A 75 2.67 10.26 -2.69
N ALA A 76 2.29 9.91 -3.93
CA ALA A 76 3.14 10.08 -5.09
C ALA A 76 3.64 11.53 -5.29
N ALA A 77 2.89 12.54 -4.81
CA ALA A 77 3.32 13.93 -4.87
C ALA A 77 4.50 14.27 -3.95
N TYR A 78 4.80 13.42 -2.97
CA TYR A 78 5.94 13.59 -2.06
C TYR A 78 7.24 12.97 -2.60
N LEU A 79 7.14 12.14 -3.63
CA LEU A 79 8.29 11.47 -4.25
C LEU A 79 9.00 12.37 -5.26
N SER A 80 10.28 12.10 -5.47
CA SER A 80 11.05 12.64 -6.59
C SER A 80 10.41 12.28 -7.94
N ALA A 81 10.75 13.01 -8.99
CA ALA A 81 10.16 12.80 -10.31
C ALA A 81 10.38 11.37 -10.85
N GLY A 82 11.55 10.78 -10.56
CA GLY A 82 11.88 9.42 -11.00
C GLY A 82 11.02 8.33 -10.34
N GLU A 83 10.69 8.50 -9.06
CA GLU A 83 9.93 7.54 -8.27
C GLU A 83 8.41 7.70 -8.41
N ARG A 84 7.97 8.92 -8.74
CA ARG A 84 6.53 9.27 -8.82
C ARG A 84 5.76 8.41 -9.81
N ALA A 85 6.34 8.10 -10.95
CA ALA A 85 5.70 7.31 -12.00
C ALA A 85 5.33 5.90 -11.51
N ASP A 86 6.19 5.28 -10.72
CA ASP A 86 5.96 3.96 -10.14
C ASP A 86 4.84 3.98 -9.10
N ALA A 87 4.81 5.00 -8.25
CA ALA A 87 3.73 5.17 -7.26
C ALA A 87 2.37 5.39 -7.94
N LEU A 88 2.31 6.18 -9.01
CA LEU A 88 1.08 6.37 -9.78
C LEU A 88 0.64 5.07 -10.47
N ARG A 89 1.58 4.24 -10.91
CA ARG A 89 1.30 2.90 -11.45
C ARG A 89 0.70 1.99 -10.38
N TRP A 90 1.25 1.99 -9.17
CA TRP A 90 0.66 1.27 -8.03
C TRP A 90 -0.77 1.72 -7.73
N ALA A 91 -1.00 3.04 -7.74
CA ALA A 91 -2.34 3.57 -7.52
C ALA A 91 -3.33 3.11 -8.61
N ALA A 92 -2.90 3.01 -9.87
CA ALA A 92 -3.73 2.49 -10.97
C ALA A 92 -4.02 0.99 -10.79
N LEU A 93 -3.00 0.17 -10.49
CA LEU A 93 -3.12 -1.26 -10.21
C LEU A 93 -4.13 -1.53 -9.09
N LEU A 94 -4.12 -0.74 -8.03
CA LEU A 94 -5.02 -0.89 -6.89
C LEU A 94 -6.44 -0.39 -7.17
N ALA A 95 -6.60 0.65 -7.99
CA ALA A 95 -7.91 1.19 -8.35
C ALA A 95 -8.69 0.25 -9.27
N ASN A 96 -8.02 -0.31 -10.28
CA ASN A 96 -8.63 -1.18 -11.30
C ASN A 96 -7.81 -2.47 -11.52
N PRO A 97 -7.67 -3.34 -10.49
CA PRO A 97 -6.73 -4.44 -10.54
C PRO A 97 -7.01 -5.43 -11.68
N SER A 98 -8.27 -5.70 -12.02
CA SER A 98 -8.62 -6.62 -13.13
C SER A 98 -8.10 -6.14 -14.49
N GLN A 99 -8.23 -4.84 -14.76
CA GLN A 99 -7.80 -4.23 -16.02
C GLN A 99 -6.27 -4.07 -16.06
N GLU A 100 -5.70 -3.49 -15.01
CA GLU A 100 -4.28 -3.12 -15.00
C GLU A 100 -3.36 -4.34 -14.89
N LEU A 101 -3.74 -5.38 -14.13
CA LEU A 101 -3.01 -6.64 -14.11
C LEU A 101 -3.08 -7.39 -15.44
N GLY A 102 -4.18 -7.24 -16.20
CA GLY A 102 -4.27 -7.79 -17.57
C GLY A 102 -3.25 -7.19 -18.55
N LYS A 103 -2.72 -6.01 -18.25
CA LYS A 103 -1.71 -5.32 -19.07
C LYS A 103 -0.30 -5.37 -18.43
N ALA A 104 -0.18 -5.92 -17.21
CA ALA A 104 1.03 -5.82 -16.42
C ALA A 104 2.26 -6.46 -17.07
N THR A 105 2.09 -7.45 -17.94
CA THR A 105 3.19 -8.07 -18.70
C THR A 105 3.89 -7.12 -19.68
N SER A 106 3.34 -5.94 -19.94
CA SER A 106 4.04 -4.88 -20.67
C SER A 106 4.98 -4.04 -19.79
N LEU A 107 4.92 -4.20 -18.47
CA LEU A 107 5.76 -3.48 -17.53
C LEU A 107 7.12 -4.16 -17.36
N PRO A 108 8.19 -3.41 -17.04
CA PRO A 108 9.49 -3.99 -16.78
C PRO A 108 9.48 -4.86 -15.52
N ASP A 109 10.22 -5.97 -15.55
CA ASP A 109 10.41 -6.84 -14.39
C ASP A 109 11.42 -6.23 -13.39
N GLN A 110 10.95 -5.31 -12.57
CA GLN A 110 11.73 -4.61 -11.54
C GLN A 110 11.16 -4.89 -10.14
N PRO A 111 11.98 -4.83 -9.08
CA PRO A 111 11.52 -5.14 -7.72
C PRO A 111 10.24 -4.38 -7.32
N ARG A 112 10.21 -3.08 -7.61
CA ARG A 112 9.06 -2.21 -7.29
C ARG A 112 7.82 -2.56 -8.09
N THR A 113 7.98 -2.92 -9.38
CA THR A 113 6.88 -3.38 -10.22
C THR A 113 6.30 -4.69 -9.69
N ARG A 114 7.17 -5.66 -9.35
CA ARG A 114 6.75 -6.95 -8.79
C ARG A 114 5.94 -6.78 -7.51
N GLU A 115 6.41 -5.93 -6.60
CA GLU A 115 5.71 -5.67 -5.34
C GLU A 115 4.31 -5.09 -5.57
N GLY A 116 4.19 -4.05 -6.41
CA GLY A 116 2.89 -3.46 -6.76
C GLY A 116 1.94 -4.45 -7.42
N VAL A 117 2.46 -5.31 -8.32
CA VAL A 117 1.68 -6.37 -8.97
C VAL A 117 1.23 -7.43 -7.95
N ALA A 118 2.10 -7.84 -7.03
CA ALA A 118 1.76 -8.84 -6.00
C ALA A 118 0.64 -8.33 -5.08
N ILE A 119 0.75 -7.11 -4.58
CA ILE A 119 -0.28 -6.49 -3.72
C ILE A 119 -1.61 -6.35 -4.48
N ALA A 120 -1.58 -5.86 -5.73
CA ALA A 120 -2.78 -5.71 -6.54
C ALA A 120 -3.42 -7.06 -6.89
N TYR A 121 -2.62 -8.10 -7.13
CA TYR A 121 -3.10 -9.45 -7.36
C TYR A 121 -3.82 -10.04 -6.14
N ALA A 122 -3.25 -9.89 -4.95
CA ALA A 122 -3.91 -10.31 -3.71
C ALA A 122 -5.24 -9.56 -3.47
N ALA A 123 -5.28 -8.27 -3.83
CA ALA A 123 -6.52 -7.48 -3.78
C ALA A 123 -7.56 -7.96 -4.82
N LEU A 124 -7.12 -8.37 -6.02
CA LEU A 124 -7.99 -8.93 -7.05
C LEU A 124 -8.55 -10.29 -6.64
N ALA A 125 -7.71 -11.18 -6.11
CA ALA A 125 -8.14 -12.51 -5.66
C ALA A 125 -9.33 -12.46 -4.68
N ARG A 126 -9.36 -11.42 -3.85
CA ARG A 126 -10.48 -11.16 -2.94
C ARG A 126 -11.77 -10.74 -3.63
N ARG A 127 -11.68 -10.03 -4.77
CA ARG A 127 -12.85 -9.44 -5.45
C ARG A 127 -13.37 -10.32 -6.57
N ASP A 128 -12.44 -10.96 -7.27
CA ASP A 128 -12.68 -11.77 -8.46
C ASP A 128 -11.61 -12.86 -8.54
N LEU A 129 -11.87 -13.94 -7.82
CA LEU A 129 -10.96 -15.09 -7.72
C LEU A 129 -10.74 -15.75 -9.09
N ALA A 130 -11.81 -15.85 -9.91
CA ALA A 130 -11.73 -16.45 -11.24
C ALA A 130 -10.77 -15.65 -12.13
N ARG A 131 -10.90 -14.33 -12.14
CA ARG A 131 -10.02 -13.44 -12.90
C ARG A 131 -8.57 -13.49 -12.40
N ALA A 132 -8.35 -13.48 -11.08
CA ALA A 132 -7.01 -13.63 -10.51
C ALA A 132 -6.36 -14.93 -10.95
N THR A 133 -7.08 -16.06 -10.83
CA THR A 133 -6.59 -17.38 -11.26
C THR A 133 -6.25 -17.41 -12.74
N ALA A 134 -7.07 -16.80 -13.61
CA ALA A 134 -6.84 -16.73 -15.05
C ALA A 134 -5.58 -15.90 -15.40
N LEU A 135 -5.25 -14.89 -14.62
CA LEU A 135 -4.08 -14.03 -14.89
C LEU A 135 -2.75 -14.64 -14.37
N TRP A 136 -2.81 -15.58 -13.45
CA TRP A 136 -1.63 -16.14 -12.81
C TRP A 136 -0.56 -16.68 -13.77
N PRO A 137 -0.89 -17.51 -14.80
CA PRO A 137 0.13 -18.06 -15.71
C PRO A 137 0.93 -16.97 -16.43
N ALA A 138 0.26 -15.93 -16.91
CA ALA A 138 0.91 -14.84 -17.62
C ALA A 138 1.81 -14.01 -16.68
N LEU A 139 1.32 -13.67 -15.47
CA LEU A 139 2.07 -12.89 -14.50
C LEU A 139 3.28 -13.66 -13.96
N SER A 140 3.10 -14.94 -13.59
CA SER A 140 4.18 -15.77 -13.05
C SER A 140 5.22 -16.17 -14.11
N GLY A 141 4.85 -16.17 -15.38
CA GLY A 141 5.76 -16.39 -16.49
C GLY A 141 6.59 -15.16 -16.87
N HIS A 142 6.06 -13.95 -16.62
CA HIS A 142 6.72 -12.69 -16.94
C HIS A 142 7.58 -12.15 -15.80
N PHE A 143 7.04 -12.14 -14.57
CA PHE A 143 7.72 -11.57 -13.41
C PHE A 143 8.47 -12.61 -12.58
N ARG A 144 9.69 -12.28 -12.19
CA ARG A 144 10.52 -13.09 -11.27
C ARG A 144 10.17 -12.77 -9.82
N PHE A 145 8.92 -13.05 -9.44
CA PHE A 145 8.51 -12.88 -8.04
C PHE A 145 9.41 -13.68 -7.09
N ASP A 146 9.79 -13.08 -5.98
CA ASP A 146 10.47 -13.80 -4.90
C ASP A 146 9.51 -14.73 -4.15
N GLU A 147 10.04 -15.50 -3.19
CA GLU A 147 9.26 -16.49 -2.43
C GLU A 147 8.17 -15.82 -1.59
N ALA A 148 8.44 -14.67 -0.97
CA ALA A 148 7.48 -13.94 -0.15
C ALA A 148 6.32 -13.41 -1.00
N GLN A 149 6.61 -12.80 -2.15
CA GLN A 149 5.60 -12.31 -3.09
C GLN A 149 4.74 -13.45 -3.64
N ARG A 150 5.35 -14.57 -4.05
CA ARG A 150 4.61 -15.77 -4.50
C ARG A 150 3.74 -16.32 -3.39
N GLY A 151 4.29 -16.43 -2.18
CA GLY A 151 3.57 -16.89 -1.00
C GLY A 151 2.34 -16.04 -0.70
N GLU A 152 2.47 -14.72 -0.71
CA GLU A 152 1.36 -13.78 -0.51
C GLU A 152 0.27 -13.96 -1.57
N MET A 153 0.65 -14.01 -2.85
CA MET A 153 -0.29 -14.16 -3.97
C MET A 153 -1.05 -15.48 -3.92
N LEU A 154 -0.35 -16.59 -3.68
CA LEU A 154 -0.95 -17.92 -3.61
C LEU A 154 -1.80 -18.10 -2.34
N ALA A 155 -1.35 -17.56 -1.21
CA ALA A 155 -2.14 -17.58 0.04
C ALA A 155 -3.45 -16.80 -0.13
N ALA A 156 -3.44 -15.65 -0.83
CA ALA A 156 -4.66 -14.92 -1.13
C ALA A 156 -5.64 -15.76 -1.96
N VAL A 157 -5.17 -16.45 -3.01
CA VAL A 157 -6.00 -17.35 -3.82
C VAL A 157 -6.54 -18.51 -2.99
N ALA A 158 -5.70 -19.15 -2.18
CA ALA A 158 -6.11 -20.28 -1.34
C ALA A 158 -7.17 -19.89 -0.32
N LEU A 159 -6.98 -18.72 0.35
CA LEU A 159 -7.93 -18.18 1.32
C LEU A 159 -9.33 -17.96 0.71
N TRP A 160 -9.38 -17.32 -0.46
CA TRP A 160 -10.66 -16.99 -1.08
C TRP A 160 -11.31 -18.19 -1.74
N LYS A 161 -10.53 -19.17 -2.25
CA LYS A 161 -11.07 -20.48 -2.63
C LYS A 161 -11.74 -21.20 -1.45
N ALA A 162 -11.09 -21.22 -0.30
CA ALA A 162 -11.66 -21.83 0.90
C ALA A 162 -12.96 -21.12 1.35
N ALA A 163 -12.99 -19.77 1.24
CA ALA A 163 -14.18 -18.99 1.56
C ALA A 163 -15.35 -19.27 0.60
N ASP A 164 -15.10 -19.45 -0.69
CA ASP A 164 -16.13 -19.79 -1.68
C ASP A 164 -16.72 -21.19 -1.47
N TYR A 165 -15.93 -22.14 -0.94
CA TYR A 165 -16.40 -23.50 -0.62
C TYR A 165 -17.10 -23.60 0.75
N ALA A 166 -17.10 -22.52 1.56
CA ALA A 166 -17.68 -22.52 2.89
C ALA A 166 -19.06 -21.81 3.04
N PRO A 167 -19.84 -21.48 1.98
CA PRO A 167 -21.11 -20.78 2.15
C PRO A 167 -22.15 -21.59 2.97
N ASP A 168 -22.02 -22.91 3.04
CA ASP A 168 -22.96 -23.77 3.76
C ASP A 168 -22.59 -24.00 5.23
N ALA A 169 -21.34 -23.85 5.63
CA ALA A 169 -20.91 -24.03 7.02
C ALA A 169 -21.47 -22.94 7.95
N ALA A 170 -21.64 -21.72 7.46
CA ALA A 170 -22.22 -20.61 8.23
C ALA A 170 -23.74 -20.71 8.37
N ARG A 171 -24.44 -21.43 7.49
CA ARG A 171 -25.90 -21.62 7.55
C ARG A 171 -26.34 -22.74 8.50
N CYS A 172 -25.46 -23.67 8.81
CA CYS A 172 -25.76 -24.78 9.70
C CYS A 172 -25.78 -24.44 11.20
N ASN A 173 -25.22 -23.30 11.60
CA ASN A 173 -25.14 -22.89 13.02
C ASN A 173 -26.27 -21.95 13.49
N LEU A 174 -27.31 -21.73 12.68
CA LEU A 174 -28.47 -20.87 13.01
C LEU A 174 -29.79 -21.64 13.00
N LYS A 175 -29.82 -22.85 13.55
CA LYS A 175 -31.07 -23.55 13.93
C LYS A 175 -31.02 -23.99 15.37
#